data_d59e6c7a3f7fbe001cf1676d117ce0da
#
_entry.id   d59e6c7a3f7fbe001cf1676d117ce0da
#
_cell.length_a   1.000
_cell.length_b   1.000
_cell.length_c   1.000
_cell.angle_alpha   90.00
_cell.angle_beta   90.00
_cell.angle_gamma   90.00
#
_symmetry.space_group_name_H-M   'P 1'
#
loop_
_entity.id
_entity.type
_entity.pdbx_description
1 polymer ?
#
loop_
_entity_poly.entity_id
_entity_poly.type
_entity_poly.pdbx_seq_one_letter_code
_entity_poly.pdbx_strand_id
1 'polypeptide(L)'
;MERLQTLYGSFNVYVNKLVSNEELQFHFSFVDQKNKLHILLMQYSAGGWKIAEKENQPGWIVALEGQMNNLIKNVFAAEHYLAKAS
;
A
#
# COMPACT_ATOMS: atom_id res chain seq x y z
N MET A 1 -1.33 12.26 5.42
CA MET A 1 -2.29 11.16 5.57
C MET A 1 -3.10 11.01 4.29
N GLU A 2 -3.14 9.83 3.76
CA GLU A 2 -3.81 9.55 2.50
C GLU A 2 -5.17 8.92 2.77
N ARG A 3 -6.01 8.81 1.72
CA ARG A 3 -7.37 8.30 1.87
C ARG A 3 -7.64 7.19 0.84
N LEU A 4 -8.26 6.11 1.30
CA LEU A 4 -8.71 5.02 0.45
C LEU A 4 -10.24 4.97 0.45
N GLN A 5 -10.80 4.49 -0.67
CA GLN A 5 -12.24 4.38 -0.86
C GLN A 5 -12.65 2.91 -0.89
N THR A 6 -13.75 2.59 -0.20
CA THR A 6 -14.35 1.27 -0.26
C THR A 6 -15.84 1.41 -0.59
N LEU A 7 -16.51 0.29 -0.76
CA LEU A 7 -17.97 0.28 -0.92
C LEU A 7 -18.68 0.79 0.32
N TYR A 8 -18.02 0.77 1.47
CA TYR A 8 -18.60 1.15 2.75
C TYR A 8 -18.17 2.55 3.19
N GLY A 9 -17.47 3.29 2.33
CA GLY A 9 -17.01 4.63 2.64
C GLY A 9 -15.51 4.77 2.48
N SER A 10 -14.98 5.92 2.89
CA SER A 10 -13.56 6.18 2.81
C SER A 10 -12.94 6.13 4.20
N PHE A 11 -11.63 5.86 4.26
CA PHE A 11 -10.89 5.91 5.51
C PHE A 11 -9.47 6.40 5.27
N ASN A 12 -8.88 6.96 6.31
CA ASN A 12 -7.53 7.50 6.24
C ASN A 12 -6.51 6.39 6.43
N VAL A 13 -5.40 6.50 5.73
CA VAL A 13 -4.34 5.52 5.80
C VAL A 13 -3.00 6.23 5.95
N TYR A 14 -2.13 5.67 6.78
CA TYR A 14 -0.76 6.13 6.92
C TYR A 14 0.13 5.29 6.01
N VAL A 15 1.03 5.96 5.30
CA VAL A 15 1.93 5.31 4.37
C VAL A 15 3.36 5.59 4.82
N ASN A 16 4.10 4.54 5.11
CA ASN A 16 5.48 4.64 5.52
C ASN A 16 6.39 4.00 4.49
N LYS A 17 7.42 4.73 4.10
CA LYS A 17 8.43 4.23 3.17
C LYS A 17 9.50 3.48 3.95
N LEU A 18 9.87 2.30 3.46
CA LEU A 18 10.93 1.49 4.05
C LEU A 18 11.94 1.13 2.98
N VAL A 19 13.22 1.19 3.35
CA VAL A 19 14.28 0.70 2.48
C VAL A 19 15.01 -0.40 3.24
N SER A 20 15.01 -1.60 2.68
CA SER A 20 15.64 -2.77 3.30
C SER A 20 16.36 -3.56 2.23
N ASN A 21 17.67 -3.83 2.44
CA ASN A 21 18.49 -4.58 1.49
C ASN A 21 18.41 -4.00 0.07
N GLU A 22 18.44 -2.67 -0.01
CA GLU A 22 18.36 -1.92 -1.27
C GLU A 22 17.00 -2.05 -1.98
N GLU A 23 16.00 -2.60 -1.30
CA GLU A 23 14.64 -2.66 -1.82
C GLU A 23 13.77 -1.61 -1.17
N LEU A 24 12.98 -0.93 -2.00
CA LEU A 24 12.00 0.04 -1.52
C LEU A 24 10.68 -0.67 -1.30
N GLN A 25 10.10 -0.47 -0.11
CA GLN A 25 8.81 -1.04 0.26
C GLN A 25 7.96 0.03 0.91
N PHE A 26 6.65 -0.18 0.92
CA PHE A 26 5.71 0.73 1.59
C PHE A 26 4.82 -0.05 2.54
N HIS A 27 4.67 0.47 3.75
CA HIS A 27 3.70 -0.04 4.71
C HIS A 27 2.48 0.87 4.71
N PHE A 28 1.31 0.28 4.54
CA PHE A 28 0.03 0.97 4.68
C PHE A 28 -0.58 0.53 6.00
N SER A 29 -0.92 1.47 6.87
CA SER A 29 -1.58 1.15 8.12
C SER A 29 -2.86 1.97 8.27
N PHE A 30 -3.93 1.31 8.70
CA PHE A 30 -5.23 1.95 8.88
C PHE A 30 -6.06 1.17 9.88
N VAL A 31 -7.09 1.83 10.39
CA VAL A 31 -8.03 1.23 11.35
C VAL A 31 -9.37 1.12 10.65
N ASP A 32 -9.98 -0.07 10.70
CA ASP A 32 -11.27 -0.29 10.08
C ASP A 32 -12.42 0.22 10.96
N GLN A 33 -13.65 0.01 10.51
CA GLN A 33 -14.84 0.49 11.22
C GLN A 33 -15.04 -0.17 12.58
N LYS A 34 -14.38 -1.31 12.79
CA LYS A 34 -14.44 -2.04 14.06
C LYS A 34 -13.26 -1.74 14.96
N ASN A 35 -12.51 -0.68 14.64
CA ASN A 35 -11.30 -0.28 15.37
C ASN A 35 -10.18 -1.31 15.31
N LYS A 36 -10.19 -2.16 14.30
CA LYS A 36 -9.12 -3.13 14.12
C LYS A 36 -8.02 -2.54 13.25
N LEU A 37 -6.79 -2.60 13.75
CA LEU A 37 -5.62 -2.11 13.01
C LEU A 37 -5.21 -3.11 11.93
N HIS A 38 -4.97 -2.60 10.74
CA HIS A 38 -4.44 -3.37 9.63
C HIS A 38 -3.13 -2.75 9.17
N ILE A 39 -2.14 -3.59 8.97
CA ILE A 39 -0.83 -3.17 8.44
C ILE A 39 -0.52 -4.05 7.25
N LEU A 40 -0.31 -3.42 6.10
CA LEU A 40 -0.05 -4.12 4.85
C LEU A 40 1.30 -3.71 4.31
N LEU A 41 2.05 -4.70 3.82
CA LEU A 41 3.32 -4.46 3.15
C LEU A 41 3.09 -4.48 1.64
N MET A 42 3.54 -3.43 0.96
CA MET A 42 3.49 -3.35 -0.49
C MET A 42 4.89 -3.50 -1.05
N GLN A 43 5.05 -4.43 -1.99
CA GLN A 43 6.31 -4.71 -2.65
C GLN A 43 6.16 -4.53 -4.15
N TYR A 44 7.20 -4.06 -4.81
CA TYR A 44 7.18 -3.88 -6.26
C TYR A 44 7.43 -5.22 -6.95
N SER A 45 6.53 -5.58 -7.86
CA SER A 45 6.61 -6.84 -8.57
C SER A 45 5.80 -6.77 -9.85
N ALA A 46 6.33 -7.32 -10.94
CA ALA A 46 5.61 -7.42 -12.21
C ALA A 46 5.03 -6.09 -12.69
N GLY A 47 5.80 -5.01 -12.51
CA GLY A 47 5.40 -3.69 -13.02
C GLY A 47 4.45 -2.92 -12.13
N GLY A 48 4.20 -3.37 -10.91
CA GLY A 48 3.33 -2.65 -10.02
C GLY A 48 3.59 -2.97 -8.57
N TRP A 49 2.92 -2.23 -7.68
CA TRP A 49 3.00 -2.46 -6.25
C TRP A 49 1.91 -3.46 -5.85
N LYS A 50 2.33 -4.53 -5.17
CA LYS A 50 1.45 -5.63 -4.82
C LYS A 50 1.45 -5.84 -3.31
N ILE A 51 0.31 -6.27 -2.78
CA ILE A 51 0.19 -6.64 -1.37
C ILE A 51 0.97 -7.94 -1.13
N ALA A 52 1.91 -7.90 -0.19
CA ALA A 52 2.65 -9.09 0.20
C ALA A 52 1.71 -10.03 0.98
N GLU A 53 1.88 -11.33 0.78
CA GLU A 53 1.08 -12.35 1.47
C GLU A 53 -0.43 -12.10 1.30
N LYS A 54 -0.83 -11.82 0.07
CA LYS A 54 -2.20 -11.47 -0.28
C LYS A 54 -3.20 -12.53 0.19
N GLU A 55 -2.80 -13.78 0.18
CA GLU A 55 -3.66 -14.91 0.56
C GLU A 55 -4.05 -14.87 2.04
N ASN A 56 -3.32 -14.13 2.85
CA ASN A 56 -3.61 -13.98 4.28
C ASN A 56 -4.49 -12.78 4.59
N GLN A 57 -4.95 -12.08 3.56
CA GLN A 57 -5.73 -10.85 3.74
C GLN A 57 -7.18 -11.06 3.35
N PRO A 58 -8.12 -10.38 4.05
CA PRO A 58 -9.53 -10.42 3.63
C PRO A 58 -9.72 -9.88 2.22
N GLY A 59 -10.75 -10.36 1.54
CA GLY A 59 -11.02 -9.95 0.16
C GLY A 59 -11.19 -8.45 -0.02
N TRP A 60 -11.84 -7.78 0.95
CA TRP A 60 -12.04 -6.33 0.82
C TRP A 60 -10.73 -5.55 0.89
N ILE A 61 -9.74 -6.08 1.60
CA ILE A 61 -8.40 -5.47 1.64
C ILE A 61 -7.66 -5.72 0.34
N VAL A 62 -7.74 -6.93 -0.19
CA VAL A 62 -7.10 -7.25 -1.47
C VAL A 62 -7.67 -6.36 -2.58
N ALA A 63 -8.95 -6.04 -2.51
CA ALA A 63 -9.60 -5.16 -3.49
C ALA A 63 -9.04 -3.73 -3.47
N LEU A 64 -8.34 -3.33 -2.41
CA LEU A 64 -7.72 -2.01 -2.32
C LEU A 64 -6.36 -1.94 -3.00
N GLU A 65 -5.82 -3.06 -3.45
CA GLU A 65 -4.47 -3.11 -4.02
C GLU A 65 -4.28 -2.12 -5.16
N GLY A 66 -5.26 -2.02 -6.05
CA GLY A 66 -5.20 -1.09 -7.17
C GLY A 66 -5.11 0.37 -6.72
N GLN A 67 -5.90 0.74 -5.72
CA GLN A 67 -5.87 2.10 -5.17
C GLN A 67 -4.53 2.39 -4.49
N MET A 68 -4.02 1.43 -3.72
CA MET A 68 -2.74 1.58 -3.04
C MET A 68 -1.60 1.72 -4.04
N ASN A 69 -1.63 0.91 -5.11
CA ASN A 69 -0.64 1.00 -6.18
C ASN A 69 -0.67 2.38 -6.83
N ASN A 70 -1.86 2.89 -7.15
CA ASN A 70 -2.00 4.21 -7.77
C ASN A 70 -1.54 5.32 -6.82
N LEU A 71 -1.82 5.17 -5.54
CA LEU A 71 -1.42 6.15 -4.53
C LEU A 71 0.11 6.24 -4.46
N ILE A 72 0.79 5.10 -4.44
CA ILE A 72 2.24 5.07 -4.44
C ILE A 72 2.79 5.74 -5.70
N LYS A 73 2.25 5.41 -6.86
CA LYS A 73 2.71 5.98 -8.12
C LYS A 73 2.50 7.49 -8.20
N ASN A 74 1.38 7.97 -7.69
CA ASN A 74 1.04 9.39 -7.79
C ASN A 74 1.72 10.24 -6.72
N VAL A 75 1.77 9.75 -5.48
CA VAL A 75 2.27 10.51 -4.35
C VAL A 75 3.76 10.30 -4.15
N PHE A 76 4.24 9.09 -4.39
CA PHE A 76 5.64 8.72 -4.15
C PHE A 76 6.38 8.41 -5.45
N ALA A 77 6.01 9.08 -6.54
CA ALA A 77 6.58 8.80 -7.85
C ALA A 77 8.10 8.93 -7.88
N ALA A 78 8.65 9.92 -7.16
CA ALA A 78 10.09 10.14 -7.13
C ALA A 78 10.81 8.97 -6.48
N GLU A 79 10.29 8.50 -5.36
CA GLU A 79 10.88 7.35 -4.67
C GLU A 79 10.80 6.09 -5.50
N HIS A 80 9.67 5.87 -6.14
CA HIS A 80 9.49 4.72 -7.02
C HIS A 80 10.50 4.77 -8.17
N TYR A 81 10.68 5.94 -8.75
CA TYR A 81 11.62 6.12 -9.84
C TYR A 81 13.05 5.82 -9.40
N LEU A 82 13.44 6.31 -8.22
CA LEU A 82 14.77 6.07 -7.69
C LEU A 82 15.00 4.59 -7.41
N ALA A 83 14.02 3.91 -6.86
CA ALA A 83 14.11 2.47 -6.61
C ALA A 83 14.31 1.69 -7.90
N LYS A 84 13.62 2.11 -8.95
CA LYS A 84 13.75 1.46 -10.25
C LYS A 84 15.10 1.73 -10.90
N ALA A 85 15.66 2.93 -10.68
CA ALA A 85 16.93 3.31 -11.26
C ALA A 85 18.13 2.67 -10.55
N SER A 86 17.93 2.29 -9.32
CA SER A 86 18.98 1.63 -8.55
C SER A 86 18.95 0.12 -8.77
#